data_c606fdfcc49e46ff5cde90b64e2ee051
#
_entry.id   c606fdfcc49e46ff5cde90b64e2ee051
#
_cell.length_a   1.000
_cell.length_b   1.000
_cell.length_c   1.000
_cell.angle_alpha   90.00
_cell.angle_beta   90.00
_cell.angle_gamma   90.00
#
_symmetry.space_group_name_H-M   'P 1'
#
loop_
_entity.id
_entity.type
_entity.pdbx_description
1 polymer ?
#
loop_
_entity_poly.entity_id
_entity_poly.type
_entity_poly.pdbx_seq_one_letter_code
_entity_poly.pdbx_strand_id
1 'polypeptide(L)'
;MEVIQPKSVEYEIQMMKDSGMTLEQVKQFVEISKEGKEFFEKDAKIKAENDLKEIDELKTTHPEEAKELYSKIDDSAYSKNELNGLVALAGSALGTKGDVLVSYEINSGSSSIGVGHTAIVSKDSSRTIESFAKSWSPTGKDGVQYYPNTWKGRSKVYGLWVKGANNTKYLNAASYAQGQIGKGYNWSFFDKNRTDKFYCSQLAWRSWKNQGIDIDNVTWDTVVTPMELVKSSNTTIFYSN
;
A
#
# COMPACT_ATOMS: atom_id res chain seq x y z
N MET A 1 -3.98 -17.53 -33.45
CA MET A 1 -4.03 -17.20 -32.02
C MET A 1 -3.63 -15.74 -31.88
N GLU A 2 -4.53 -14.91 -31.42
CA GLU A 2 -4.24 -13.50 -31.16
C GLU A 2 -3.25 -13.43 -29.98
N VAL A 3 -2.15 -12.71 -30.16
CA VAL A 3 -1.13 -12.59 -29.09
C VAL A 3 -1.66 -11.57 -28.10
N ILE A 4 -2.10 -12.05 -26.93
CA ILE A 4 -2.56 -11.19 -25.82
C ILE A 4 -1.38 -10.32 -25.39
N GLN A 5 -1.53 -8.99 -25.48
CA GLN A 5 -0.48 -8.05 -25.15
C GLN A 5 -0.26 -7.99 -23.64
N PRO A 6 1.00 -8.05 -23.13
CA PRO A 6 1.30 -7.77 -21.74
C PRO A 6 0.78 -6.39 -21.35
N LYS A 7 0.27 -6.24 -20.11
CA LYS A 7 -0.36 -5.01 -19.59
C LYS A 7 -1.72 -4.69 -20.21
N SER A 8 -2.43 -5.66 -20.78
CA SER A 8 -3.84 -5.50 -21.17
C SER A 8 -4.76 -6.08 -20.10
N VAL A 9 -6.02 -5.64 -20.10
CA VAL A 9 -7.07 -6.20 -19.22
C VAL A 9 -7.26 -7.70 -19.52
N GLU A 10 -7.21 -8.09 -20.77
CA GLU A 10 -7.34 -9.49 -21.21
C GLU A 10 -6.21 -10.36 -20.66
N TYR A 11 -4.97 -9.85 -20.66
CA TYR A 11 -3.83 -10.53 -20.06
C TYR A 11 -4.03 -10.76 -18.56
N GLU A 12 -4.45 -9.74 -17.83
CA GLU A 12 -4.69 -9.86 -16.37
C GLU A 12 -5.82 -10.84 -16.06
N ILE A 13 -6.93 -10.80 -16.82
CA ILE A 13 -8.02 -11.76 -16.69
C ILE A 13 -7.51 -13.19 -16.95
N GLN A 14 -6.65 -13.37 -17.96
CA GLN A 14 -6.08 -14.70 -18.23
C GLN A 14 -5.21 -15.18 -17.07
N MET A 15 -4.34 -14.31 -16.53
CA MET A 15 -3.49 -14.65 -15.37
C MET A 15 -4.30 -15.00 -14.12
N MET A 16 -5.40 -14.30 -13.86
CA MET A 16 -6.32 -14.64 -12.76
C MET A 16 -6.92 -16.04 -12.94
N LYS A 17 -7.39 -16.36 -14.16
CA LYS A 17 -7.94 -17.71 -14.48
C LYS A 17 -6.87 -18.79 -14.34
N ASP A 18 -5.66 -18.55 -14.84
CA ASP A 18 -4.55 -19.48 -14.75
C ASP A 18 -4.09 -19.70 -13.29
N SER A 19 -4.35 -18.74 -12.41
CA SER A 19 -4.11 -18.87 -10.97
C SER A 19 -5.21 -19.65 -10.22
N GLY A 20 -6.26 -20.09 -10.93
CA GLY A 20 -7.38 -20.87 -10.38
C GLY A 20 -8.60 -20.04 -9.99
N MET A 21 -8.67 -18.75 -10.29
CA MET A 21 -9.87 -17.95 -10.06
C MET A 21 -11.00 -18.37 -11.01
N THR A 22 -12.20 -18.51 -10.47
CA THR A 22 -13.40 -18.75 -11.28
C THR A 22 -13.80 -17.51 -12.07
N LEU A 23 -14.59 -17.68 -13.12
CA LEU A 23 -15.10 -16.54 -13.89
C LEU A 23 -15.90 -15.56 -13.01
N GLU A 24 -16.64 -16.07 -12.04
CA GLU A 24 -17.41 -15.26 -11.09
C GLU A 24 -16.50 -14.41 -10.20
N GLN A 25 -15.43 -15.01 -9.67
CA GLN A 25 -14.42 -14.29 -8.90
C GLN A 25 -13.73 -13.20 -9.73
N VAL A 26 -13.41 -13.48 -11.00
CA VAL A 26 -12.83 -12.48 -11.90
C VAL A 26 -13.79 -11.29 -12.11
N LYS A 27 -15.08 -11.56 -12.34
CA LYS A 27 -16.10 -10.51 -12.46
C LYS A 27 -16.23 -9.70 -11.18
N GLN A 28 -16.31 -10.37 -10.02
CA GLN A 28 -16.38 -9.73 -8.71
C GLN A 28 -15.15 -8.83 -8.48
N PHE A 29 -13.96 -9.28 -8.83
CA PHE A 29 -12.74 -8.48 -8.70
C PHE A 29 -12.77 -7.22 -9.59
N VAL A 30 -13.30 -7.32 -10.80
CA VAL A 30 -13.49 -6.16 -11.68
C VAL A 30 -14.47 -5.15 -11.08
N GLU A 31 -15.57 -5.61 -10.48
CA GLU A 31 -16.52 -4.70 -9.81
C GLU A 31 -15.89 -4.02 -8.58
N ILE A 32 -15.19 -4.76 -7.72
CA ILE A 32 -14.44 -4.19 -6.59
C ILE A 32 -13.43 -3.13 -7.07
N SER A 33 -12.80 -3.36 -8.23
CA SER A 33 -11.88 -2.40 -8.82
C SER A 33 -12.55 -1.11 -9.28
N LYS A 34 -13.80 -1.20 -9.80
CA LYS A 34 -14.61 -0.02 -10.16
C LYS A 34 -15.02 0.78 -8.91
N GLU A 35 -15.46 0.08 -7.86
CA GLU A 35 -15.77 0.72 -6.57
C GLU A 35 -14.54 1.45 -6.00
N GLY A 36 -13.38 0.83 -6.09
CA GLY A 36 -12.11 1.45 -5.72
C GLY A 36 -11.85 2.74 -6.49
N LYS A 37 -12.03 2.72 -7.80
CA LYS A 37 -11.88 3.90 -8.65
C LYS A 37 -12.82 5.02 -8.23
N GLU A 38 -14.09 4.71 -8.02
CA GLU A 38 -15.09 5.70 -7.59
C GLU A 38 -14.74 6.30 -6.24
N PHE A 39 -14.31 5.48 -5.27
CA PHE A 39 -13.86 5.96 -3.97
C PHE A 39 -12.69 6.95 -4.09
N PHE A 40 -11.65 6.61 -4.87
CA PHE A 40 -10.49 7.47 -5.05
C PHE A 40 -10.80 8.75 -5.83
N GLU A 41 -11.81 8.75 -6.68
CA GLU A 41 -12.25 9.94 -7.42
C GLU A 41 -13.10 10.88 -6.56
N LYS A 42 -13.86 10.36 -5.59
CA LYS A 42 -14.87 11.14 -4.83
C LYS A 42 -14.51 11.31 -3.36
N ASP A 43 -14.24 10.22 -2.65
CA ASP A 43 -14.27 10.17 -1.19
C ASP A 43 -12.88 10.19 -0.54
N ALA A 44 -11.87 9.68 -1.23
CA ALA A 44 -10.52 9.55 -0.66
C ALA A 44 -9.91 10.91 -0.29
N LYS A 45 -10.19 11.95 -1.08
CA LYS A 45 -9.73 13.32 -0.78
C LYS A 45 -10.41 13.88 0.48
N ILE A 46 -11.72 13.67 0.61
CA ILE A 46 -12.49 14.10 1.78
C ILE A 46 -11.96 13.39 3.03
N LYS A 47 -11.71 12.08 2.93
CA LYS A 47 -11.11 11.34 4.03
C LYS A 47 -9.72 11.89 4.39
N ALA A 48 -8.89 12.20 3.40
CA ALA A 48 -7.56 12.77 3.65
C ALA A 48 -7.63 14.12 4.37
N GLU A 49 -8.52 15.02 3.95
CA GLU A 49 -8.74 16.31 4.60
C GLU A 49 -9.19 16.14 6.06
N ASN A 50 -10.11 15.20 6.32
CA ASN A 50 -10.59 14.89 7.68
C ASN A 50 -9.49 14.28 8.55
N ASP A 51 -8.75 13.29 8.05
CA ASP A 51 -7.67 12.63 8.77
C ASP A 51 -6.55 13.62 9.15
N LEU A 52 -6.14 14.48 8.20
CA LEU A 52 -5.12 15.50 8.45
C LEU A 52 -5.58 16.52 9.48
N LYS A 53 -6.84 16.93 9.44
CA LYS A 53 -7.43 17.83 10.43
C LYS A 53 -7.47 17.17 11.81
N GLU A 54 -7.90 15.91 11.92
CA GLU A 54 -7.87 15.13 13.18
C GLU A 54 -6.46 15.08 13.78
N ILE A 55 -5.44 14.79 12.95
CA ILE A 55 -4.03 14.75 13.39
C ILE A 55 -3.62 16.12 13.97
N ASP A 56 -3.92 17.22 13.28
CA ASP A 56 -3.52 18.56 13.71
C ASP A 56 -4.28 19.02 14.97
N GLU A 57 -5.56 18.71 15.08
CA GLU A 57 -6.36 18.96 16.26
C GLU A 57 -5.83 18.19 17.48
N LEU A 58 -5.60 16.89 17.33
CA LEU A 58 -5.05 16.05 18.40
C LEU A 58 -3.67 16.51 18.85
N LYS A 59 -2.77 16.85 17.93
CA LYS A 59 -1.46 17.41 18.28
C LYS A 59 -1.55 18.66 19.14
N THR A 60 -2.55 19.50 18.88
CA THR A 60 -2.71 20.79 19.54
C THR A 60 -3.45 20.69 20.88
N THR A 61 -4.51 19.88 20.93
CA THR A 61 -5.43 19.82 22.08
C THR A 61 -5.09 18.69 23.05
N HIS A 62 -4.60 17.56 22.54
CA HIS A 62 -4.32 16.34 23.31
C HIS A 62 -3.00 15.69 22.86
N PRO A 63 -1.83 16.36 23.05
CA PRO A 63 -0.57 15.92 22.46
C PRO A 63 -0.12 14.53 22.94
N GLU A 64 -0.40 14.14 24.18
CA GLU A 64 -0.03 12.80 24.68
C GLU A 64 -0.91 11.71 24.07
N GLU A 65 -2.21 11.95 23.92
CA GLU A 65 -3.14 11.04 23.22
C GLU A 65 -2.74 10.90 21.73
N ALA A 66 -2.37 12.03 21.11
CA ALA A 66 -1.87 12.02 19.74
C ALA A 66 -0.63 11.14 19.58
N LYS A 67 0.31 11.17 20.53
CA LYS A 67 1.51 10.31 20.52
C LYS A 67 1.18 8.85 20.78
N GLU A 68 0.21 8.56 21.64
CA GLU A 68 -0.24 7.18 21.88
C GLU A 68 -0.90 6.58 20.64
N LEU A 69 -1.80 7.35 20.00
CA LEU A 69 -2.54 6.92 18.81
C LEU A 69 -1.67 6.87 17.57
N TYR A 70 -0.78 7.86 17.42
CA TYR A 70 0.11 8.02 16.26
C TYR A 70 1.56 8.16 16.71
N SER A 71 2.22 7.05 17.03
CA SER A 71 3.63 7.07 17.46
C SER A 71 4.56 7.74 16.45
N LYS A 72 4.12 7.82 15.18
CA LYS A 72 4.81 8.48 14.08
C LYS A 72 4.79 10.00 14.13
N ILE A 73 4.00 10.61 15.01
CA ILE A 73 3.99 12.07 15.16
C ILE A 73 5.37 12.60 15.53
N ASP A 74 6.10 11.90 16.39
CA ASP A 74 7.46 12.29 16.76
C ASP A 74 8.48 11.93 15.66
N ASP A 75 8.24 10.83 14.91
CA ASP A 75 9.05 10.45 13.74
C ASP A 75 8.81 11.37 12.53
N SER A 76 7.63 11.98 12.39
CA SER A 76 7.34 12.96 11.34
C SER A 76 8.10 14.27 11.52
N ALA A 77 8.64 14.49 12.70
CA ALA A 77 9.75 15.40 12.95
C ALA A 77 11.07 14.86 12.37
N TYR A 78 11.03 14.14 11.21
CA TYR A 78 12.23 14.03 10.38
C TYR A 78 12.69 15.45 10.12
N SER A 79 13.56 15.80 11.01
CA SER A 79 14.05 17.10 11.21
C SER A 79 14.53 17.63 9.87
N LYS A 80 14.14 18.85 9.59
CA LYS A 80 14.74 19.68 8.55
C LYS A 80 16.28 19.60 8.53
N ASN A 81 16.93 18.97 9.51
CA ASN A 81 18.37 18.89 9.71
C ASN A 81 19.03 17.59 9.18
N GLU A 82 18.34 16.45 9.09
CA GLU A 82 18.87 15.27 8.38
C GLU A 82 18.68 15.37 6.86
N LEU A 83 17.81 16.28 6.41
CA LEU A 83 17.54 16.56 5.01
C LEU A 83 18.76 17.14 4.26
N ASN A 84 19.71 17.76 4.94
CA ASN A 84 20.82 18.48 4.29
C ASN A 84 21.96 17.59 3.77
N GLY A 85 22.02 16.31 4.16
CA GLY A 85 23.04 15.37 3.67
C GLY A 85 22.56 14.37 2.60
N LEU A 86 21.23 14.17 2.48
CA LEU A 86 20.60 13.20 1.56
C LEU A 86 19.75 13.87 0.46
N VAL A 87 19.84 15.18 0.32
CA VAL A 87 18.93 16.07 -0.42
C VAL A 87 18.83 15.79 -1.92
N ALA A 88 19.77 15.12 -2.56
CA ALA A 88 19.71 14.85 -4.00
C ALA A 88 18.86 13.61 -4.38
N LEU A 89 18.62 12.66 -3.46
CA LEU A 89 17.74 11.48 -3.64
C LEU A 89 16.51 11.52 -2.73
N ALA A 90 16.54 12.30 -1.65
CA ALA A 90 15.51 12.36 -0.61
C ALA A 90 14.26 13.20 -0.98
N GLY A 91 14.29 13.97 -2.05
CA GLY A 91 13.14 14.80 -2.48
C GLY A 91 11.91 14.00 -2.91
N SER A 92 12.06 12.72 -3.22
CA SER A 92 11.00 11.82 -3.70
C SER A 92 10.56 10.76 -2.69
N ALA A 93 11.27 10.58 -1.58
CA ALA A 93 10.90 9.62 -0.54
C ALA A 93 9.70 10.10 0.27
N LEU A 94 8.80 9.19 0.60
CA LEU A 94 7.60 9.43 1.42
C LEU A 94 7.53 8.40 2.54
N GLY A 95 7.23 8.89 3.75
CA GLY A 95 7.03 8.04 4.91
C GLY A 95 8.31 7.45 5.50
N THR A 96 8.15 6.65 6.53
CA THR A 96 9.22 5.99 7.27
C THR A 96 8.93 4.49 7.42
N LYS A 97 9.86 3.74 8.01
CA LYS A 97 9.74 2.29 8.19
C LYS A 97 8.33 1.84 8.57
N GLY A 98 7.77 0.91 7.83
CA GLY A 98 6.47 0.30 8.09
C GLY A 98 5.26 1.10 7.65
N ASP A 99 5.41 2.38 7.25
CA ASP A 99 4.30 3.15 6.67
C ASP A 99 3.79 2.48 5.40
N VAL A 100 2.48 2.58 5.18
CA VAL A 100 1.83 2.04 4.00
C VAL A 100 1.59 3.17 3.00
N LEU A 101 1.99 2.97 1.77
CA LEU A 101 1.80 3.93 0.68
C LEU A 101 0.85 3.34 -0.34
N VAL A 102 -0.14 4.12 -0.74
CA VAL A 102 -1.16 3.73 -1.73
C VAL A 102 -1.16 4.74 -2.86
N SER A 103 -1.15 4.29 -4.10
CA SER A 103 -1.37 5.13 -5.28
C SER A 103 -2.48 4.55 -6.13
N TYR A 104 -3.34 5.43 -6.63
CA TYR A 104 -4.43 5.06 -7.53
C TYR A 104 -4.19 5.52 -8.97
N GLU A 105 -2.96 5.63 -9.36
CA GLU A 105 -2.59 5.88 -10.74
C GLU A 105 -2.48 4.56 -11.52
N ILE A 106 -3.15 4.46 -12.66
CA ILE A 106 -3.17 3.23 -13.50
C ILE A 106 -1.75 2.81 -13.91
N ASN A 107 -0.83 3.74 -14.05
CA ASN A 107 0.56 3.49 -14.44
C ASN A 107 1.51 3.24 -13.25
N SER A 108 0.99 3.11 -12.03
CA SER A 108 1.83 2.97 -10.82
C SER A 108 2.39 1.55 -10.59
N GLY A 109 2.30 0.67 -11.59
CA GLY A 109 2.94 -0.64 -11.55
C GLY A 109 2.06 -1.80 -11.10
N SER A 110 0.72 -1.65 -11.09
CA SER A 110 -0.12 -2.72 -10.53
C SER A 110 -1.09 -3.38 -11.48
N SER A 111 -1.82 -2.63 -12.33
CA SER A 111 -2.92 -3.27 -13.06
C SER A 111 -3.53 -2.39 -14.15
N SER A 112 -3.92 -2.99 -15.28
CA SER A 112 -4.77 -2.36 -16.30
C SER A 112 -6.23 -2.29 -15.87
N ILE A 113 -6.66 -3.15 -14.95
CA ILE A 113 -8.02 -3.16 -14.39
C ILE A 113 -8.22 -1.94 -13.48
N GLY A 114 -7.14 -1.39 -12.91
CA GLY A 114 -7.22 -0.12 -12.18
C GLY A 114 -7.47 -0.27 -10.69
N VAL A 115 -6.91 -1.28 -10.05
CA VAL A 115 -7.02 -1.49 -8.57
C VAL A 115 -6.11 -0.58 -7.74
N GLY A 116 -5.21 0.18 -8.36
CA GLY A 116 -4.17 0.92 -7.66
C GLY A 116 -2.98 0.06 -7.28
N HIS A 117 -2.03 0.63 -6.54
CA HIS A 117 -0.83 -0.05 -6.08
C HIS A 117 -0.52 0.30 -4.62
N THR A 118 0.18 -0.59 -3.94
CA THR A 118 0.53 -0.43 -2.53
C THR A 118 1.99 -0.81 -2.29
N ALA A 119 2.64 -0.04 -1.42
CA ALA A 119 3.97 -0.33 -0.91
C ALA A 119 3.99 -0.29 0.61
N ILE A 120 4.96 -0.97 1.21
CA ILE A 120 5.35 -0.76 2.59
C ILE A 120 6.75 -0.15 2.62
N VAL A 121 6.94 0.90 3.41
CA VAL A 121 8.25 1.55 3.53
C VAL A 121 9.21 0.62 4.27
N SER A 122 10.37 0.41 3.70
CA SER A 122 11.43 -0.44 4.23
C SER A 122 12.03 0.16 5.52
N LYS A 123 12.84 -0.62 6.25
CA LYS A 123 13.65 -0.11 7.38
C LYS A 123 14.54 1.06 6.97
N ASP A 124 15.07 1.01 5.77
CA ASP A 124 15.74 2.11 5.11
C ASP A 124 14.68 2.86 4.28
N SER A 125 14.28 4.04 4.75
CA SER A 125 13.20 4.84 4.15
C SER A 125 13.50 5.34 2.73
N SER A 126 14.73 5.17 2.23
CA SER A 126 15.08 5.42 0.82
C SER A 126 14.49 4.37 -0.12
N ARG A 127 13.94 3.27 0.42
CA ARG A 127 13.37 2.15 -0.34
C ARG A 127 12.00 1.76 0.19
N THR A 128 11.21 1.19 -0.71
CA THR A 128 9.97 0.49 -0.41
C THR A 128 10.13 -1.01 -0.66
N ILE A 129 9.22 -1.80 -0.13
CA ILE A 129 9.04 -3.22 -0.44
C ILE A 129 7.68 -3.35 -1.09
N GLU A 130 7.69 -3.82 -2.33
CA GLU A 130 6.52 -3.84 -3.20
C GLU A 130 6.39 -5.21 -3.88
N SER A 131 5.18 -5.66 -4.14
CA SER A 131 4.95 -6.85 -4.96
C SER A 131 4.39 -6.44 -6.32
N PHE A 132 5.12 -6.80 -7.38
CA PHE A 132 4.76 -6.49 -8.76
C PHE A 132 4.49 -7.76 -9.56
N ALA A 133 3.44 -7.74 -10.36
CA ALA A 133 3.34 -8.69 -11.45
C ALA A 133 4.45 -8.42 -12.47
N LYS A 134 5.07 -9.46 -13.01
CA LYS A 134 6.23 -9.35 -13.90
C LYS A 134 6.04 -8.36 -15.06
N SER A 135 4.85 -8.37 -15.68
CA SER A 135 4.51 -7.48 -16.80
C SER A 135 4.45 -6.00 -16.39
N TRP A 136 4.23 -5.69 -15.12
CA TRP A 136 4.14 -4.35 -14.56
C TRP A 136 5.38 -3.94 -13.76
N SER A 137 6.29 -4.89 -13.53
CA SER A 137 7.48 -4.64 -12.72
C SER A 137 8.42 -3.65 -13.41
N PRO A 138 8.80 -2.55 -12.76
CA PRO A 138 9.77 -1.61 -13.32
C PRO A 138 11.19 -2.19 -13.39
N THR A 139 11.44 -3.30 -12.68
CA THR A 139 12.73 -4.02 -12.71
C THR A 139 12.71 -5.26 -13.59
N GLY A 140 11.55 -5.62 -14.17
CA GLY A 140 11.35 -6.87 -14.91
C GLY A 140 11.28 -8.14 -14.05
N LYS A 141 11.35 -8.02 -12.71
CA LYS A 141 11.25 -9.14 -11.77
C LYS A 141 9.82 -9.33 -11.31
N ASP A 142 9.41 -10.58 -11.11
CA ASP A 142 8.10 -10.94 -10.55
C ASP A 142 8.11 -10.86 -9.01
N GLY A 143 6.98 -10.48 -8.43
CA GLY A 143 6.72 -10.61 -7.00
C GLY A 143 7.40 -9.56 -6.12
N VAL A 144 7.70 -9.99 -4.89
CA VAL A 144 8.14 -9.10 -3.81
C VAL A 144 9.60 -8.70 -3.96
N GLN A 145 9.85 -7.39 -3.96
CA GLN A 145 11.18 -6.83 -4.18
C GLN A 145 11.35 -5.45 -3.53
N TYR A 146 12.60 -5.05 -3.35
CA TYR A 146 12.91 -3.66 -3.06
C TYR A 146 12.71 -2.79 -4.30
N TYR A 147 12.22 -1.57 -4.06
CA TYR A 147 12.17 -0.51 -5.05
C TYR A 147 12.59 0.84 -4.44
N PRO A 148 13.19 1.76 -5.20
CA PRO A 148 13.47 3.11 -4.69
C PRO A 148 12.19 3.82 -4.23
N ASN A 149 12.24 4.48 -3.07
CA ASN A 149 11.12 5.25 -2.54
C ASN A 149 10.95 6.56 -3.33
N THR A 150 10.21 6.49 -4.44
CA THR A 150 9.89 7.63 -5.32
C THR A 150 8.46 8.10 -5.16
N TRP A 151 7.81 7.71 -4.07
CA TRP A 151 6.37 7.83 -3.91
C TRP A 151 5.86 9.26 -3.80
N LYS A 152 6.63 10.17 -3.24
CA LYS A 152 6.25 11.58 -3.14
C LYS A 152 6.13 12.28 -4.52
N GLY A 153 6.83 11.77 -5.51
CA GLY A 153 6.77 12.28 -6.89
C GLY A 153 5.68 11.65 -7.76
N ARG A 154 4.93 10.66 -7.25
CA ARG A 154 3.81 10.03 -7.97
C ARG A 154 2.55 10.85 -7.76
N SER A 155 1.57 10.74 -8.65
CA SER A 155 0.24 11.34 -8.49
C SER A 155 -0.72 10.43 -7.72
N LYS A 156 -1.76 11.01 -7.15
CA LYS A 156 -2.83 10.31 -6.41
C LYS A 156 -2.27 9.37 -5.34
N VAL A 157 -1.37 9.88 -4.50
CA VAL A 157 -0.70 9.13 -3.45
C VAL A 157 -1.33 9.43 -2.09
N TYR A 158 -1.50 8.38 -1.31
CA TYR A 158 -1.93 8.43 0.09
C TYR A 158 -0.88 7.73 0.94
N GLY A 159 -0.32 8.44 1.93
CA GLY A 159 0.53 7.87 2.96
C GLY A 159 -0.30 7.53 4.18
N LEU A 160 -0.20 6.31 4.69
CA LEU A 160 -1.02 5.81 5.80
C LEU A 160 -0.16 5.49 7.02
N TRP A 161 -0.54 6.04 8.16
CA TRP A 161 -0.13 5.54 9.47
C TRP A 161 -1.11 4.49 9.97
N VAL A 162 -0.65 3.62 10.87
CA VAL A 162 -1.47 2.59 11.52
C VAL A 162 -1.71 2.99 12.96
N LYS A 163 -2.99 3.18 13.32
CA LYS A 163 -3.43 3.65 14.64
C LYS A 163 -3.05 2.66 15.74
N GLY A 164 -2.64 3.17 16.90
CA GLY A 164 -2.27 2.37 18.06
C GLY A 164 -1.02 1.49 17.88
N ALA A 165 -0.23 1.76 16.84
CA ALA A 165 1.02 1.06 16.60
C ALA A 165 2.21 1.84 17.16
N ASN A 166 3.07 1.19 17.91
CA ASN A 166 4.32 1.75 18.38
C ASN A 166 5.47 1.50 17.39
N ASN A 167 6.61 2.13 17.62
CA ASN A 167 7.82 2.01 16.80
C ASN A 167 8.28 0.57 16.57
N THR A 168 8.12 -0.31 17.57
CA THR A 168 8.47 -1.73 17.45
C THR A 168 7.58 -2.43 16.43
N LYS A 169 6.26 -2.18 16.45
CA LYS A 169 5.33 -2.76 15.48
C LYS A 169 5.64 -2.28 14.06
N TYR A 170 5.96 -0.98 13.88
CA TYR A 170 6.38 -0.45 12.58
C TYR A 170 7.65 -1.12 12.05
N LEU A 171 8.68 -1.27 12.92
CA LEU A 171 9.91 -1.97 12.56
C LEU A 171 9.65 -3.42 12.20
N ASN A 172 8.78 -4.10 12.95
CA ASN A 172 8.42 -5.49 12.71
C ASN A 172 7.61 -5.68 11.44
N ALA A 173 6.68 -4.76 11.10
CA ALA A 173 5.93 -4.78 9.85
C ALA A 173 6.88 -4.64 8.65
N ALA A 174 7.81 -3.68 8.69
CA ALA A 174 8.86 -3.54 7.67
C ALA A 174 9.74 -4.80 7.57
N SER A 175 10.08 -5.40 8.72
CA SER A 175 10.89 -6.64 8.79
C SER A 175 10.16 -7.83 8.18
N TYR A 176 8.85 -7.95 8.46
CA TYR A 176 8.03 -9.00 7.86
C TYR A 176 8.01 -8.89 6.34
N ALA A 177 7.72 -7.69 5.80
CA ALA A 177 7.73 -7.46 4.36
C ALA A 177 9.10 -7.78 3.75
N GLN A 178 10.19 -7.38 4.40
CA GLN A 178 11.56 -7.70 3.97
C GLN A 178 11.81 -9.20 3.89
N GLY A 179 11.29 -9.97 4.83
CA GLY A 179 11.39 -11.44 4.84
C GLY A 179 10.60 -12.13 3.70
N GLN A 180 9.75 -11.40 2.97
CA GLN A 180 9.00 -11.94 1.84
C GLN A 180 9.68 -11.70 0.49
N ILE A 181 10.78 -10.95 0.44
CA ILE A 181 11.50 -10.64 -0.80
C ILE A 181 11.90 -11.92 -1.54
N GLY A 182 11.65 -11.95 -2.85
CA GLY A 182 11.88 -13.09 -3.74
C GLY A 182 10.66 -14.00 -3.91
N LYS A 183 9.59 -13.83 -3.13
CA LYS A 183 8.33 -14.54 -3.37
C LYS A 183 7.60 -13.96 -4.58
N GLY A 184 6.93 -14.83 -5.35
CA GLY A 184 6.24 -14.47 -6.59
C GLY A 184 5.00 -13.61 -6.38
N TYR A 185 4.45 -13.10 -7.48
CA TYR A 185 3.18 -12.36 -7.48
C TYR A 185 1.98 -13.30 -7.35
N ASN A 186 1.03 -12.94 -6.49
CA ASN A 186 -0.21 -13.69 -6.29
C ASN A 186 -1.32 -13.15 -7.19
N TRP A 187 -1.68 -13.89 -8.22
CA TRP A 187 -2.81 -13.58 -9.10
C TRP A 187 -4.16 -14.09 -8.59
N SER A 188 -4.15 -14.95 -7.56
CA SER A 188 -5.38 -15.41 -6.88
C SER A 188 -5.79 -14.39 -5.82
N PHE A 189 -6.40 -13.29 -6.25
CA PHE A 189 -6.72 -12.16 -5.36
C PHE A 189 -7.66 -12.53 -4.21
N PHE A 190 -8.53 -13.53 -4.38
CA PHE A 190 -9.42 -14.03 -3.34
C PHE A 190 -8.74 -15.06 -2.40
N ASP A 191 -7.43 -15.07 -2.35
CA ASP A 191 -6.64 -15.85 -1.39
C ASP A 191 -5.66 -14.95 -0.62
N LYS A 192 -6.21 -13.97 0.15
CA LYS A 192 -5.40 -13.04 0.94
C LYS A 192 -4.61 -13.71 2.07
N ASN A 193 -4.99 -14.94 2.44
CA ASN A 193 -4.31 -15.69 3.49
C ASN A 193 -3.06 -16.44 3.00
N ARG A 194 -2.85 -16.54 1.72
CA ARG A 194 -1.66 -17.13 1.10
C ARG A 194 -0.38 -16.41 1.53
N THR A 195 0.70 -17.14 1.74
CA THR A 195 1.99 -16.61 2.23
C THR A 195 3.21 -17.01 1.42
N ASP A 196 3.04 -17.82 0.37
CA ASP A 196 4.11 -18.18 -0.59
C ASP A 196 4.22 -17.21 -1.76
N LYS A 197 3.16 -16.41 -1.99
CA LYS A 197 3.08 -15.34 -3.01
C LYS A 197 2.27 -14.17 -2.45
N PHE A 198 2.48 -12.98 -3.00
CA PHE A 198 1.77 -11.78 -2.56
C PHE A 198 1.38 -10.89 -3.73
N TYR A 199 0.19 -10.30 -3.71
CA TYR A 199 -0.08 -9.07 -4.44
C TYR A 199 0.21 -7.85 -3.53
N CYS A 200 0.23 -6.65 -4.08
CA CYS A 200 0.78 -5.47 -3.42
C CYS A 200 0.09 -5.14 -2.08
N SER A 201 -1.23 -5.02 -2.06
CA SER A 201 -2.00 -4.70 -0.85
C SER A 201 -2.04 -5.86 0.15
N GLN A 202 -2.04 -7.11 -0.32
CA GLN A 202 -1.89 -8.30 0.54
C GLN A 202 -0.58 -8.27 1.33
N LEU A 203 0.54 -7.89 0.69
CA LEU A 203 1.83 -7.79 1.36
C LEU A 203 1.78 -6.76 2.50
N ALA A 204 1.25 -5.57 2.23
CA ALA A 204 1.11 -4.52 3.23
C ALA A 204 0.19 -4.93 4.38
N TRP A 205 -1.00 -5.45 4.07
CA TRP A 205 -1.95 -5.96 5.05
C TRP A 205 -1.34 -7.06 5.91
N ARG A 206 -0.71 -8.07 5.30
CA ARG A 206 -0.14 -9.21 6.03
C ARG A 206 1.00 -8.77 6.95
N SER A 207 1.78 -7.78 6.55
CA SER A 207 2.84 -7.22 7.38
C SER A 207 2.29 -6.65 8.68
N TRP A 208 1.15 -5.98 8.63
CA TRP A 208 0.48 -5.41 9.79
C TRP A 208 -0.38 -6.41 10.56
N LYS A 209 -1.08 -7.29 9.87
CA LYS A 209 -1.84 -8.40 10.48
C LYS A 209 -0.93 -9.25 11.37
N ASN A 210 0.31 -9.47 10.95
CA ASN A 210 1.32 -10.19 11.73
C ASN A 210 1.78 -9.43 12.98
N GLN A 211 1.47 -8.13 13.10
CA GLN A 211 1.68 -7.32 14.31
C GLN A 211 0.43 -7.20 15.18
N GLY A 212 -0.61 -7.96 14.87
CA GLY A 212 -1.89 -7.97 15.58
C GLY A 212 -2.81 -6.79 15.23
N ILE A 213 -2.53 -6.06 14.14
CA ILE A 213 -3.39 -4.96 13.68
C ILE A 213 -3.92 -5.30 12.28
N ASP A 214 -5.24 -5.40 12.16
CA ASP A 214 -5.90 -5.62 10.88
C ASP A 214 -6.17 -4.28 10.20
N ILE A 215 -5.46 -4.00 9.12
CA ILE A 215 -5.62 -2.77 8.35
C ILE A 215 -6.53 -2.96 7.13
N ASP A 216 -7.27 -4.05 7.07
CA ASP A 216 -8.31 -4.31 6.09
C ASP A 216 -9.63 -3.66 6.53
N ASN A 217 -10.37 -3.05 5.61
CA ASN A 217 -11.69 -2.48 5.90
C ASN A 217 -12.78 -3.55 5.98
N VAL A 218 -12.66 -4.62 5.19
CA VAL A 218 -13.62 -5.73 5.12
C VAL A 218 -12.93 -7.02 5.57
N THR A 219 -12.83 -7.20 6.88
CA THR A 219 -12.00 -8.25 7.49
C THR A 219 -12.50 -9.68 7.25
N TRP A 220 -13.79 -9.86 6.94
CA TRP A 220 -14.46 -11.16 6.78
C TRP A 220 -14.40 -11.71 5.35
N ASP A 221 -14.05 -10.92 4.36
CA ASP A 221 -13.89 -11.37 2.98
C ASP A 221 -12.50 -12.02 2.73
N THR A 222 -12.21 -12.37 1.49
CA THR A 222 -11.00 -13.11 1.10
C THR A 222 -10.03 -12.32 0.24
N VAL A 223 -10.32 -11.04 0.00
CA VAL A 223 -9.47 -10.10 -0.75
C VAL A 223 -9.09 -8.90 0.14
N VAL A 224 -8.01 -8.25 -0.14
CA VAL A 224 -7.68 -6.94 0.41
C VAL A 224 -7.16 -6.03 -0.69
N THR A 225 -7.82 -4.91 -0.91
CA THR A 225 -7.51 -3.96 -1.98
C THR A 225 -6.79 -2.73 -1.45
N PRO A 226 -6.10 -1.96 -2.30
CA PRO A 226 -5.55 -0.66 -1.90
C PRO A 226 -6.60 0.31 -1.35
N MET A 227 -7.83 0.29 -1.88
CA MET A 227 -8.95 1.08 -1.37
C MET A 227 -9.27 0.73 0.08
N GLU A 228 -9.33 -0.56 0.41
CA GLU A 228 -9.68 -1.04 1.75
C GLU A 228 -8.64 -0.61 2.78
N LEU A 229 -7.35 -0.58 2.42
CA LEU A 229 -6.31 -0.06 3.31
C LEU A 229 -6.51 1.43 3.62
N VAL A 230 -6.96 2.23 2.64
CA VAL A 230 -7.27 3.65 2.85
C VAL A 230 -8.56 3.84 3.65
N LYS A 231 -9.58 2.99 3.44
CA LYS A 231 -10.87 3.05 4.13
C LYS A 231 -10.83 2.51 5.56
N SER A 232 -9.84 1.71 5.91
CA SER A 232 -9.74 1.06 7.21
C SER A 232 -9.81 2.05 8.37
N SER A 233 -10.59 1.73 9.39
CA SER A 233 -10.62 2.50 10.65
C SER A 233 -9.32 2.44 11.43
N ASN A 234 -8.47 1.44 11.16
CA ASN A 234 -7.17 1.25 11.78
C ASN A 234 -6.03 1.98 11.04
N THR A 235 -6.35 2.73 9.97
CA THR A 235 -5.39 3.58 9.27
C THR A 235 -5.83 5.04 9.31
N THR A 236 -4.86 5.95 9.19
CA THR A 236 -5.11 7.38 9.01
C THR A 236 -4.20 7.93 7.93
N ILE A 237 -4.70 8.83 7.10
CA ILE A 237 -3.94 9.45 6.02
C ILE A 237 -3.10 10.58 6.62
N PHE A 238 -1.76 10.46 6.56
CA PHE A 238 -0.84 11.51 6.97
C PHE A 238 -0.32 12.35 5.80
N TYR A 239 -0.54 11.88 4.57
CA TYR A 239 -0.13 12.54 3.34
C TYR A 239 -1.09 12.22 2.20
N SER A 240 -1.44 13.24 1.41
CA SER A 240 -2.13 13.08 0.12
C SER A 240 -1.67 14.14 -0.87
N ASN A 241 -1.73 13.83 -2.19
CA ASN A 241 -1.49 14.77 -3.27
C ASN A 241 -2.49 14.58 -4.42
#